data_0a22cd3eb1f8bb9c1e3ac07929cae28d
#
_entry.id   0a22cd3eb1f8bb9c1e3ac07929cae28d
#
_cell.length_a   1.000
_cell.length_b   1.000
_cell.length_c   1.000
_cell.angle_alpha   90.00
_cell.angle_beta   90.00
_cell.angle_gamma   90.00
#
_symmetry.space_group_name_H-M   'P 1'
#
loop_
_entity.id
_entity.type
_entity.pdbx_description
1 polymer ?
#
loop_
_entity_poly.entity_id
_entity_poly.type
_entity_poly.pdbx_seq_one_letter_code
_entity_poly.pdbx_strand_id
1 'polypeptide(L)' 'MKAIDKANELVDSYRIMLMNEDTECGQEILCTIIAKKSALIAVDEIMKAMDDVMLPNPFSQYWEQVKLEIQNL' A
#
# COMPACT_ATOMS: atom_id res chain seq x y z
N MET A 1 9.97 -5.54 -9.98
CA MET A 1 9.97 -4.43 -9.03
C MET A 1 10.20 -4.96 -7.62
N LYS A 2 11.10 -4.34 -6.88
CA LYS A 2 11.35 -4.76 -5.50
C LYS A 2 10.18 -4.41 -4.60
N ALA A 3 9.98 -5.18 -3.53
CA ALA A 3 8.88 -4.95 -2.59
C ALA A 3 8.91 -3.54 -1.99
N ILE A 4 10.09 -3.02 -1.65
CA ILE A 4 10.20 -1.67 -1.08
C ILE A 4 9.77 -0.60 -2.11
N ASP A 5 10.12 -0.80 -3.37
CA ASP A 5 9.71 0.13 -4.43
C ASP A 5 8.20 0.12 -4.63
N LYS A 6 7.59 -1.07 -4.58
CA LYS A 6 6.15 -1.20 -4.69
C LYS A 6 5.43 -0.60 -3.50
N ALA A 7 5.97 -0.78 -2.30
CA ALA A 7 5.43 -0.18 -1.09
C ALA A 7 5.43 1.35 -1.20
N ASN A 8 6.55 1.93 -1.61
CA ASN A 8 6.67 3.38 -1.81
C ASN A 8 5.69 3.88 -2.88
N GLU A 9 5.59 3.16 -3.99
CA GLU A 9 4.68 3.51 -5.08
C GLU A 9 3.22 3.56 -4.59
N LEU A 10 2.79 2.54 -3.86
CA LEU A 10 1.43 2.47 -3.35
C LEU A 10 1.12 3.60 -2.37
N VAL A 11 2.01 3.81 -1.40
CA VAL A 11 1.82 4.86 -0.40
C VAL A 11 1.82 6.23 -1.06
N ASP A 12 2.75 6.48 -1.97
CA ASP A 12 2.84 7.76 -2.67
C ASP A 12 1.60 8.02 -3.53
N SER A 13 1.06 6.99 -4.18
CA SER A 13 -0.15 7.13 -4.99
C SER A 13 -1.33 7.61 -4.15
N TYR A 14 -1.54 7.00 -2.98
CA TYR A 14 -2.61 7.41 -2.09
C TYR A 14 -2.37 8.78 -1.48
N ARG A 15 -1.12 9.08 -1.12
CA ARG A 15 -0.76 10.37 -0.56
C ARG A 15 -1.02 11.51 -1.55
N ILE A 16 -0.62 11.32 -2.80
CA ILE A 16 -0.83 12.31 -3.86
C ILE A 16 -2.33 12.53 -4.08
N MET A 17 -3.11 11.44 -4.12
CA MET A 17 -4.54 11.52 -4.29
C MET A 17 -5.19 12.33 -3.16
N LEU A 18 -4.82 12.06 -1.92
CA LEU A 18 -5.35 12.78 -0.76
C LEU A 18 -4.98 14.26 -0.78
N MET A 19 -3.76 14.58 -1.17
CA MET A 19 -3.29 15.97 -1.24
C MET A 19 -4.00 16.75 -2.35
N ASN A 20 -4.41 16.08 -3.42
CA ASN A 20 -5.09 16.74 -4.53
C ASN A 20 -6.58 16.96 -4.30
N GLU A 21 -7.20 16.13 -3.46
CA GLU A 21 -8.65 16.16 -3.29
C GLU A 21 -9.13 17.20 -2.30
N ASP A 22 -8.29 17.58 -1.34
CA ASP A 22 -8.73 18.56 -0.35
C ASP A 22 -7.57 19.33 0.22
N THR A 23 -7.73 20.63 0.14
CA THR A 23 -6.77 21.58 0.65
C THR A 23 -6.71 21.60 2.18
N GLU A 24 -7.69 21.06 2.87
CA GLU A 24 -7.71 21.05 4.32
C GLU A 24 -6.93 19.90 4.93
N CYS A 25 -6.59 18.90 4.15
CA CYS A 25 -5.62 17.89 4.55
C CYS A 25 -4.21 18.47 4.56
N GLY A 26 -4.05 19.68 4.98
CA GLY A 26 -2.79 20.39 4.94
C GLY A 26 -1.71 19.81 5.82
N GLN A 27 -1.97 18.73 6.54
CA GLN A 27 -0.95 18.08 7.32
C GLN A 27 -0.44 16.85 6.60
N GLU A 28 0.75 16.98 6.08
CA GLU A 28 1.45 15.92 5.38
C GLU A 28 1.51 14.62 6.19
N ILE A 29 1.65 14.75 7.51
CA ILE A 29 1.70 13.59 8.41
C ILE A 29 0.39 12.81 8.38
N LEU A 30 -0.74 13.50 8.45
CA LEU A 30 -2.05 12.85 8.43
C LEU A 30 -2.30 12.17 7.09
N CYS A 31 -1.97 12.82 5.99
CA CYS A 31 -2.10 12.24 4.66
C CYS A 31 -1.24 10.99 4.52
N THR A 32 -0.04 10.99 5.08
CA THR A 32 0.84 9.83 5.05
C THR A 32 0.26 8.67 5.85
N ILE A 33 -0.31 8.92 7.02
CA ILE A 33 -0.92 7.89 7.85
C ILE A 33 -2.10 7.25 7.12
N ILE A 34 -2.98 8.06 6.54
CA ILE A 34 -4.13 7.57 5.78
C ILE A 34 -3.68 6.80 4.55
N ALA A 35 -2.67 7.30 3.86
CA ALA A 35 -2.12 6.63 2.68
C ALA A 35 -1.55 5.26 3.03
N LYS A 36 -0.82 5.14 4.14
CA LYS A 36 -0.29 3.85 4.59
C LYS A 36 -1.42 2.87 4.90
N LYS A 37 -2.44 3.30 5.62
CA LYS A 37 -3.60 2.44 5.92
C LYS A 37 -4.31 2.00 4.66
N SER A 38 -4.50 2.92 3.72
CA SER A 38 -5.15 2.60 2.44
C SER A 38 -4.32 1.60 1.63
N ALA A 39 -3.01 1.79 1.60
CA ALA A 39 -2.12 0.87 0.90
C ALA A 39 -2.15 -0.53 1.52
N LEU A 40 -2.19 -0.63 2.85
CA LEU A 40 -2.30 -1.92 3.55
C LEU A 40 -3.60 -2.63 3.20
N ILE A 41 -4.71 -1.90 3.15
CA ILE A 41 -6.00 -2.48 2.74
C ILE A 41 -5.92 -3.00 1.31
N ALA A 42 -5.32 -2.23 0.41
CA ALA A 42 -5.16 -2.65 -0.98
C ALA A 42 -4.34 -3.93 -1.10
N VAL A 43 -3.25 -4.03 -0.36
CA VAL A 43 -2.42 -5.24 -0.36
C VAL A 43 -3.20 -6.43 0.20
N ASP A 44 -3.94 -6.25 1.27
CA ASP A 44 -4.77 -7.31 1.85
C ASP A 44 -5.80 -7.82 0.85
N GLU A 45 -6.44 -6.93 0.09
CA GLU A 45 -7.40 -7.33 -0.94
C GLU A 45 -6.73 -8.11 -2.08
N ILE A 46 -5.52 -7.70 -2.48
CA ILE A 46 -4.76 -8.42 -3.49
C ILE A 46 -4.43 -9.83 -2.98
N MET A 47 -3.99 -9.97 -1.73
CA MET A 47 -3.66 -11.26 -1.15
C MET A 47 -4.87 -12.17 -1.06
N LYS A 48 -6.05 -11.63 -0.71
CA LYS A 48 -7.29 -12.39 -0.69
C LYS A 48 -7.64 -12.89 -2.09
N ALA A 49 -7.52 -12.04 -3.10
CA ALA A 49 -7.81 -12.43 -4.47
C ALA A 49 -6.88 -13.53 -4.95
N MET A 50 -5.61 -13.49 -4.54
CA MET A 50 -4.64 -14.52 -4.87
C MET A 50 -4.99 -15.86 -4.21
N ASP A 51 -5.43 -15.83 -2.96
CA ASP A 51 -5.86 -17.05 -2.26
C ASP A 51 -7.08 -17.67 -2.94
N ASP A 52 -8.02 -16.85 -3.39
CA ASP A 52 -9.23 -17.33 -4.07
C ASP A 52 -8.91 -18.06 -5.39
N VAL A 53 -7.87 -17.63 -6.09
CA VAL A 53 -7.46 -18.23 -7.35
C VAL A 53 -6.29 -19.22 -7.19
N MET A 54 -5.85 -19.44 -5.97
CA MET A 54 -4.80 -20.41 -5.62
C MET A 54 -3.50 -20.16 -6.39
N LEU A 55 -3.05 -18.90 -6.42
CA LEU A 55 -1.80 -18.57 -7.09
C LEU A 55 -0.58 -19.10 -6.33
N PRO A 56 0.55 -19.34 -7.04
CA PRO A 56 1.77 -19.88 -6.41
C PRO A 56 2.31 -19.01 -5.28
N ASN A 57 2.97 -19.67 -4.31
CA ASN A 57 3.53 -19.05 -3.12
C ASN A 57 4.45 -17.85 -3.36
N PRO A 58 5.29 -17.80 -4.43
CA PRO A 58 6.16 -16.63 -4.64
C PRO A 58 5.42 -15.30 -4.72
N PHE A 59 4.21 -15.31 -5.25
CA PHE A 59 3.41 -14.07 -5.32
C PHE A 59 2.93 -13.66 -3.94
N SER A 60 2.50 -14.61 -3.12
CA SER A 60 2.09 -14.33 -1.73
C SER A 60 3.25 -13.76 -0.93
N GLN A 61 4.45 -14.32 -1.06
CA GLN A 61 5.63 -13.84 -0.35
C GLN A 61 5.98 -12.42 -0.75
N TYR A 62 5.88 -12.09 -2.03
CA TYR A 62 6.14 -10.75 -2.52
C TYR A 62 5.20 -9.73 -1.86
N TRP A 63 3.91 -10.02 -1.85
CA TRP A 63 2.92 -9.10 -1.29
C TRP A 63 3.00 -9.01 0.23
N GLU A 64 3.37 -10.10 0.91
CA GLU A 64 3.66 -10.04 2.35
C GLU A 64 4.83 -9.12 2.63
N GLN A 65 5.88 -9.17 1.82
CA GLN A 65 7.01 -8.28 1.97
C GLN A 65 6.62 -6.83 1.70
N VAL A 66 5.80 -6.59 0.68
CA VAL A 66 5.27 -5.24 0.41
C VAL A 66 4.52 -4.72 1.63
N LYS A 67 3.69 -5.54 2.25
CA LYS A 67 2.95 -5.16 3.45
C LYS A 67 3.89 -4.76 4.58
N LEU A 68 4.93 -5.55 4.83
CA LEU A 68 5.92 -5.24 5.87
C LEU A 68 6.65 -3.94 5.57
N GLU A 69 7.01 -3.70 4.32
CA GLU A 69 7.69 -2.46 3.93
C GLU A 69 6.79 -1.25 4.14
N ILE A 70 5.50 -1.37 3.85
CA ILE A 70 4.54 -0.30 4.12
C ILE A 70 4.46 -0.01 5.61
N GLN A 71 4.41 -1.04 6.44
CA GLN A 71 4.35 -0.88 7.89
C GLN A 71 5.59 -0.18 8.44
N ASN A 72 6.73 -0.36 7.79
CA ASN A 72 8.00 0.22 8.22
C ASN A 72 8.26 1.63 7.64
N LEU A 73 7.42 2.09 6.72
CA LEU A 73 7.53 3.45 6.22
C LEU A 73 7.00 4.43 7.28
#